data_b1a303d2809d34fb38e1da09f602d34d
#
_entry.id   b1a303d2809d34fb38e1da09f602d34d
#
_cell.length_a   1.000
_cell.length_b   1.000
_cell.length_c   1.000
_cell.angle_alpha   90.00
_cell.angle_beta   90.00
_cell.angle_gamma   90.00
#
_symmetry.space_group_name_H-M   'P 1'
#
loop_
_entity.id
_entity.type
_entity.pdbx_description
1 polymer ?
#
loop_
_entity_poly.entity_id
_entity_poly.type
_entity_poly.pdbx_seq_one_letter_code
_entity_poly.pdbx_strand_id
1 'polypeptide(L)'
;DLPTPESEAAKAAAEDDSEFDPATVELPELTDDYVKTLGQPGQFETVEDFKAKLREHLEIQKTQETEAAHRAKITDTIIDQSVLDLPQVLIDSELNQMLAQMEEDLRRSNLKLDDYLTHIKKTKEDLVTEWTPAAEKRAKLQLILNEIANKEDITPDKDQLETQVGQLLEQYK
;
A
#
# COMPACT_ATOMS: atom_id res chain seq x y z
N ASP A 1 -17.31 8.08 -3.35
CA ASP A 1 -17.78 6.68 -3.40
C ASP A 1 -19.17 6.71 -4.02
N LEU A 2 -19.26 6.33 -5.29
CA LEU A 2 -20.54 6.14 -5.95
C LEU A 2 -21.09 4.77 -5.54
N PRO A 3 -22.40 4.67 -5.25
CA PRO A 3 -22.98 3.38 -4.97
C PRO A 3 -22.88 2.51 -6.23
N THR A 4 -22.10 1.44 -6.15
CA THR A 4 -22.12 0.41 -7.19
C THR A 4 -23.33 -0.49 -6.94
N PRO A 5 -23.89 -1.15 -7.98
CA PRO A 5 -24.94 -2.14 -7.79
C PRO A 5 -24.57 -3.21 -6.74
N GLU A 6 -23.27 -3.56 -6.66
CA GLU A 6 -22.73 -4.44 -5.63
C GLU A 6 -22.81 -3.81 -4.23
N SER A 7 -22.58 -2.49 -4.09
CA SER A 7 -22.66 -1.82 -2.79
C SER A 7 -24.11 -1.65 -2.31
N GLU A 8 -25.06 -1.47 -3.22
CA GLU A 8 -26.49 -1.43 -2.90
C GLU A 8 -27.02 -2.83 -2.56
N ALA A 9 -26.61 -3.85 -3.32
CA ALA A 9 -26.95 -5.24 -3.02
C ALA A 9 -26.30 -5.74 -1.72
N ALA A 10 -25.02 -5.33 -1.46
CA ALA A 10 -24.35 -5.62 -0.20
C ALA A 10 -25.01 -4.92 1.00
N LYS A 11 -25.55 -3.69 0.77
CA LYS A 11 -26.27 -2.94 1.81
C LYS A 11 -27.64 -3.56 2.10
N ALA A 12 -28.35 -4.02 1.06
CA ALA A 12 -29.61 -4.76 1.19
C ALA A 12 -29.41 -6.13 1.87
N ALA A 13 -28.33 -6.85 1.53
CA ALA A 13 -28.00 -8.12 2.14
C ALA A 13 -27.52 -8.00 3.61
N ALA A 14 -26.94 -6.86 4.00
CA ALA A 14 -26.58 -6.60 5.39
C ALA A 14 -27.80 -6.31 6.29
N GLU A 15 -28.93 -5.93 5.71
CA GLU A 15 -30.20 -5.74 6.42
C GLU A 15 -31.01 -7.06 6.57
N ASP A 16 -30.70 -8.07 5.72
CA ASP A 16 -31.38 -9.37 5.70
C ASP A 16 -30.34 -10.47 5.83
N ASP A 17 -29.92 -10.89 6.93
CA ASP A 17 -28.93 -11.91 7.35
C ASP A 17 -28.74 -13.12 6.35
N SER A 18 -28.96 -12.87 5.05
CA SER A 18 -28.83 -13.82 3.94
C SER A 18 -27.39 -13.74 3.35
N GLU A 19 -26.77 -14.89 3.14
CA GLU A 19 -25.48 -15.00 2.46
C GLU A 19 -25.52 -14.31 1.09
N PHE A 20 -24.84 -13.15 0.99
CA PHE A 20 -24.68 -12.44 -0.28
C PHE A 20 -23.76 -13.24 -1.21
N ASP A 21 -24.33 -13.82 -2.25
CA ASP A 21 -23.57 -14.46 -3.32
C ASP A 21 -23.47 -13.50 -4.53
N PRO A 22 -22.29 -12.88 -4.75
CA PRO A 22 -22.09 -11.95 -5.84
C PRO A 22 -22.30 -12.54 -7.24
N ALA A 23 -22.30 -13.89 -7.36
CA ALA A 23 -22.54 -14.59 -8.63
C ALA A 23 -24.03 -14.65 -9.01
N THR A 24 -24.95 -14.38 -8.06
CA THR A 24 -26.41 -14.44 -8.29
C THR A 24 -27.05 -13.09 -8.62
N VAL A 25 -26.27 -11.99 -8.56
CA VAL A 25 -26.77 -10.65 -8.88
C VAL A 25 -26.78 -10.45 -10.40
N GLU A 26 -27.94 -10.25 -10.99
CA GLU A 26 -28.04 -9.79 -12.38
C GLU A 26 -27.44 -8.37 -12.47
N LEU A 27 -26.23 -8.29 -13.00
CA LEU A 27 -25.58 -7.00 -13.24
C LEU A 27 -26.34 -6.25 -14.36
N PRO A 28 -26.54 -4.93 -14.23
CA PRO A 28 -27.15 -4.14 -15.28
C PRO A 28 -26.31 -4.24 -16.56
N GLU A 29 -27.00 -4.24 -17.72
CA GLU A 29 -26.30 -4.18 -19.00
C GLU A 29 -25.43 -2.94 -19.08
N LEU A 30 -24.18 -3.12 -19.51
CA LEU A 30 -23.23 -2.03 -19.69
C LEU A 30 -23.63 -1.23 -20.94
N THR A 31 -24.44 -0.22 -20.76
CA THR A 31 -24.88 0.70 -21.82
C THR A 31 -24.15 2.03 -21.74
N ASP A 32 -24.12 2.81 -22.85
CA ASP A 32 -23.49 4.13 -22.85
C ASP A 32 -24.14 5.09 -21.83
N ASP A 33 -25.44 4.97 -21.63
CA ASP A 33 -26.14 5.80 -20.64
C ASP A 33 -25.76 5.41 -19.20
N TYR A 34 -25.59 4.12 -18.93
CA TYR A 34 -25.11 3.66 -17.63
C TYR A 34 -23.66 4.08 -17.37
N VAL A 35 -22.80 3.95 -18.38
CA VAL A 35 -21.38 4.35 -18.29
C VAL A 35 -21.21 5.84 -17.99
N LYS A 36 -22.06 6.73 -18.52
CA LYS A 36 -22.06 8.17 -18.20
C LYS A 36 -22.37 8.47 -16.74
N THR A 37 -23.01 7.55 -16.03
CA THR A 37 -23.28 7.68 -14.59
C THR A 37 -22.12 7.24 -13.72
N LEU A 38 -21.13 6.54 -14.30
CA LEU A 38 -19.95 6.07 -13.60
C LEU A 38 -18.87 7.18 -13.53
N GLY A 39 -18.26 7.37 -12.39
CA GLY A 39 -17.19 8.35 -12.20
C GLY A 39 -17.68 9.81 -12.14
N GLN A 40 -16.80 10.73 -12.54
CA GLN A 40 -17.14 12.16 -12.58
C GLN A 40 -17.90 12.49 -13.88
N PRO A 41 -18.78 13.50 -13.86
CA PRO A 41 -19.50 13.93 -15.07
C PRO A 41 -18.55 14.21 -16.24
N GLY A 42 -18.77 13.54 -17.38
CA GLY A 42 -17.93 13.66 -18.57
C GLY A 42 -16.64 12.83 -18.56
N GLN A 43 -16.44 11.99 -17.57
CA GLN A 43 -15.26 11.09 -17.50
C GLN A 43 -15.36 9.96 -18.51
N PHE A 44 -16.57 9.43 -18.74
CA PHE A 44 -16.83 8.34 -19.67
C PHE A 44 -18.03 8.72 -20.55
N GLU A 45 -17.89 8.60 -21.86
CA GLU A 45 -18.96 8.94 -22.82
C GLU A 45 -19.61 7.70 -23.43
N THR A 46 -18.82 6.66 -23.66
CA THR A 46 -19.26 5.40 -24.29
C THR A 46 -18.71 4.20 -23.55
N VAL A 47 -19.33 3.04 -23.75
CA VAL A 47 -18.82 1.75 -23.24
C VAL A 47 -17.42 1.46 -23.76
N GLU A 48 -17.11 1.84 -25.00
CA GLU A 48 -15.77 1.63 -25.57
C GLU A 48 -14.71 2.51 -24.91
N ASP A 49 -15.01 3.79 -24.67
CA ASP A 49 -14.14 4.72 -23.95
C ASP A 49 -13.90 4.24 -22.52
N PHE A 50 -14.96 3.81 -21.82
CA PHE A 50 -14.85 3.23 -20.48
C PHE A 50 -13.95 2.00 -20.47
N LYS A 51 -14.16 1.04 -21.37
CA LYS A 51 -13.33 -0.17 -21.46
C LYS A 51 -11.88 0.15 -21.81
N ALA A 52 -11.63 1.14 -22.68
CA ALA A 52 -10.28 1.55 -23.04
C ALA A 52 -9.54 2.15 -21.82
N LYS A 53 -10.16 3.09 -21.12
CA LYS A 53 -9.58 3.72 -19.92
C LYS A 53 -9.42 2.72 -18.76
N LEU A 54 -10.39 1.81 -18.58
CA LEU A 54 -10.27 0.75 -17.59
C LEU A 54 -9.11 -0.19 -17.91
N ARG A 55 -8.93 -0.56 -19.18
CA ARG A 55 -7.80 -1.41 -19.61
C ARG A 55 -6.47 -0.70 -19.37
N GLU A 56 -6.35 0.56 -19.77
CA GLU A 56 -5.15 1.36 -19.52
C GLU A 56 -4.83 1.44 -18.02
N HIS A 57 -5.82 1.71 -17.19
CA HIS A 57 -5.64 1.74 -15.74
C HIS A 57 -5.18 0.38 -15.18
N LEU A 58 -5.81 -0.71 -15.62
CA LEU A 58 -5.44 -2.07 -15.21
C LEU A 58 -4.05 -2.47 -15.70
N GLU A 59 -3.64 -2.06 -16.90
CA GLU A 59 -2.29 -2.30 -17.43
C GLU A 59 -1.24 -1.56 -16.59
N ILE A 60 -1.49 -0.29 -16.25
CA ILE A 60 -0.61 0.48 -15.36
C ILE A 60 -0.53 -0.18 -13.98
N GLN A 61 -1.68 -0.52 -13.40
CA GLN A 61 -1.73 -1.19 -12.09
C GLN A 61 -0.97 -2.52 -12.11
N LYS A 62 -1.23 -3.36 -13.10
CA LYS A 62 -0.55 -4.67 -13.25
C LYS A 62 0.95 -4.51 -13.47
N THR A 63 1.38 -3.53 -14.24
CA THR A 63 2.78 -3.23 -14.43
C THR A 63 3.43 -2.84 -13.10
N GLN A 64 2.82 -1.92 -12.35
CA GLN A 64 3.31 -1.50 -11.04
C GLN A 64 3.36 -2.66 -10.03
N GLU A 65 2.31 -3.48 -9.97
CA GLU A 65 2.27 -4.68 -9.11
C GLU A 65 3.38 -5.67 -9.47
N THR A 66 3.58 -5.93 -10.78
CA THR A 66 4.60 -6.85 -11.27
C THR A 66 6.00 -6.34 -10.97
N GLU A 67 6.26 -5.05 -11.19
CA GLU A 67 7.54 -4.43 -10.85
C GLU A 67 7.81 -4.44 -9.35
N ALA A 68 6.80 -4.14 -8.53
CA ALA A 68 6.92 -4.19 -7.08
C ALA A 68 7.22 -5.61 -6.60
N ALA A 69 6.50 -6.61 -7.11
CA ALA A 69 6.74 -8.02 -6.80
C ALA A 69 8.14 -8.49 -7.24
N HIS A 70 8.59 -8.03 -8.42
CA HIS A 70 9.93 -8.36 -8.91
C HIS A 70 11.02 -7.74 -8.03
N ARG A 71 10.88 -6.46 -7.67
CA ARG A 71 11.81 -5.78 -6.73
C ARG A 71 11.83 -6.47 -5.37
N ALA A 72 10.66 -6.84 -4.82
CA ALA A 72 10.58 -7.57 -3.57
C ALA A 72 11.32 -8.92 -3.65
N LYS A 73 11.12 -9.67 -4.73
CA LYS A 73 11.82 -10.96 -4.94
C LYS A 73 13.33 -10.81 -5.05
N ILE A 74 13.81 -9.78 -5.77
CA ILE A 74 15.26 -9.48 -5.83
C ILE A 74 15.78 -9.16 -4.44
N THR A 75 15.09 -8.28 -3.70
CA THR A 75 15.44 -7.90 -2.34
C THR A 75 15.51 -9.11 -1.41
N ASP A 76 14.51 -9.98 -1.45
CA ASP A 76 14.47 -11.21 -0.67
C ASP A 76 15.66 -12.13 -0.98
N THR A 77 15.94 -12.30 -2.27
CA THR A 77 17.08 -13.11 -2.72
C THR A 77 18.42 -12.56 -2.19
N ILE A 78 18.59 -11.23 -2.22
CA ILE A 78 19.80 -10.58 -1.71
C ILE A 78 19.94 -10.79 -0.20
N ILE A 79 18.85 -10.63 0.55
CA ILE A 79 18.83 -10.84 2.00
C ILE A 79 19.17 -12.28 2.34
N ASP A 80 18.58 -13.25 1.65
CA ASP A 80 18.75 -14.67 1.90
C ASP A 80 20.18 -15.16 1.58
N GLN A 81 20.81 -14.57 0.57
CA GLN A 81 22.19 -14.89 0.17
C GLN A 81 23.24 -14.12 0.99
N SER A 82 22.83 -13.11 1.74
CA SER A 82 23.75 -12.30 2.54
C SER A 82 23.97 -12.90 3.93
N VAL A 83 25.24 -13.06 4.29
CA VAL A 83 25.64 -13.48 5.63
C VAL A 83 26.10 -12.25 6.39
N LEU A 84 25.33 -11.85 7.40
CA LEU A 84 25.71 -10.76 8.29
C LEU A 84 25.21 -11.05 9.71
N ASP A 85 25.96 -10.57 10.67
CA ASP A 85 25.59 -10.61 12.09
C ASP A 85 24.80 -9.32 12.41
N LEU A 86 23.55 -9.46 12.83
CA LEU A 86 22.65 -8.35 13.06
C LEU A 86 22.56 -8.04 14.56
N PRO A 87 23.12 -6.90 15.02
CA PRO A 87 22.99 -6.51 16.41
C PRO A 87 21.54 -6.28 16.83
N GLN A 88 21.16 -6.79 18.01
CA GLN A 88 19.80 -6.65 18.54
C GLN A 88 19.32 -5.18 18.59
N VAL A 89 20.22 -4.25 18.89
CA VAL A 89 19.90 -2.83 18.94
C VAL A 89 19.33 -2.28 17.64
N LEU A 90 19.72 -2.84 16.48
CA LEU A 90 19.17 -2.42 15.18
C LEU A 90 17.76 -2.96 14.98
N ILE A 91 17.51 -4.19 15.42
CA ILE A 91 16.17 -4.79 15.39
C ILE A 91 15.22 -3.98 16.28
N ASP A 92 15.65 -3.67 17.51
CA ASP A 92 14.86 -2.88 18.46
C ASP A 92 14.58 -1.46 17.91
N SER A 93 15.58 -0.84 17.27
CA SER A 93 15.40 0.46 16.61
C SER A 93 14.35 0.41 15.51
N GLU A 94 14.40 -0.62 14.67
CA GLU A 94 13.45 -0.80 13.57
C GLU A 94 12.02 -1.08 14.10
N LEU A 95 11.89 -1.91 15.12
CA LEU A 95 10.61 -2.14 15.81
C LEU A 95 10.01 -0.85 16.36
N ASN A 96 10.82 -0.02 16.99
CA ASN A 96 10.37 1.27 17.51
C ASN A 96 9.91 2.22 16.39
N GLN A 97 10.60 2.24 15.25
CA GLN A 97 10.18 3.02 14.09
C GLN A 97 8.86 2.50 13.50
N MET A 98 8.69 1.18 13.39
CA MET A 98 7.45 0.57 12.91
C MET A 98 6.27 0.90 13.82
N LEU A 99 6.46 0.82 15.14
CA LEU A 99 5.44 1.21 16.13
C LEU A 99 5.08 2.69 16.02
N ALA A 100 6.09 3.57 15.95
CA ALA A 100 5.87 5.02 15.82
C ALA A 100 5.12 5.36 14.51
N GLN A 101 5.44 4.68 13.41
CA GLN A 101 4.73 4.86 12.15
C GLN A 101 3.26 4.44 12.28
N MET A 102 2.99 3.29 12.90
CA MET A 102 1.62 2.83 13.13
C MET A 102 0.83 3.79 14.02
N GLU A 103 1.44 4.28 15.12
CA GLU A 103 0.81 5.27 15.99
C GLU A 103 0.44 6.55 15.23
N GLU A 104 1.33 7.02 14.35
CA GLU A 104 1.07 8.18 13.50
C GLU A 104 -0.06 7.94 12.49
N ASP A 105 -0.10 6.78 11.85
CA ASP A 105 -1.13 6.43 10.87
C ASP A 105 -2.51 6.29 11.55
N LEU A 106 -2.56 5.69 12.74
CA LEU A 106 -3.77 5.65 13.56
C LEU A 106 -4.23 7.05 13.98
N ARG A 107 -3.29 7.91 14.38
CA ARG A 107 -3.58 9.30 14.74
C ARG A 107 -4.19 10.08 13.57
N ARG A 108 -3.68 9.89 12.35
CA ARG A 108 -4.26 10.51 11.13
C ARG A 108 -5.69 10.04 10.87
N SER A 109 -6.01 8.81 11.28
CA SER A 109 -7.35 8.24 11.19
C SER A 109 -8.23 8.55 12.42
N ASN A 110 -7.76 9.43 13.34
CA ASN A 110 -8.40 9.75 14.61
C ASN A 110 -8.63 8.52 15.53
N LEU A 111 -7.76 7.52 15.42
CA LEU A 111 -7.78 6.33 16.28
C LEU A 111 -6.60 6.36 17.26
N LYS A 112 -6.80 5.80 18.44
CA LYS A 112 -5.75 5.59 19.44
C LYS A 112 -5.23 4.16 19.34
N LEU A 113 -3.93 3.98 19.61
CA LEU A 113 -3.31 2.66 19.61
C LEU A 113 -4.00 1.67 20.55
N ASP A 114 -4.35 2.10 21.77
CA ASP A 114 -5.00 1.24 22.77
C ASP A 114 -6.38 0.75 22.32
N ASP A 115 -7.16 1.63 21.68
CA ASP A 115 -8.48 1.29 21.13
C ASP A 115 -8.34 0.28 19.97
N TYR A 116 -7.36 0.50 19.10
CA TYR A 116 -7.04 -0.42 18.02
C TYR A 116 -6.61 -1.79 18.54
N LEU A 117 -5.66 -1.83 19.47
CA LEU A 117 -5.17 -3.07 20.08
C LEU A 117 -6.29 -3.85 20.75
N THR A 118 -7.19 -3.16 21.46
CA THR A 118 -8.37 -3.78 22.08
C THR A 118 -9.29 -4.39 21.03
N HIS A 119 -9.50 -3.69 19.90
CA HIS A 119 -10.34 -4.17 18.80
C HIS A 119 -9.79 -5.45 18.15
N ILE A 120 -8.48 -5.49 17.92
CA ILE A 120 -7.81 -6.68 17.33
C ILE A 120 -7.46 -7.74 18.37
N LYS A 121 -7.78 -7.51 19.68
CA LYS A 121 -7.51 -8.41 20.82
C LYS A 121 -6.03 -8.80 20.94
N LYS A 122 -5.13 -7.84 20.75
CA LYS A 122 -3.68 -8.01 20.88
C LYS A 122 -3.10 -7.01 21.85
N THR A 123 -1.94 -7.36 22.42
CA THR A 123 -1.14 -6.46 23.24
C THR A 123 -0.03 -5.83 22.39
N LYS A 124 0.65 -4.83 22.91
CA LYS A 124 1.82 -4.22 22.25
C LYS A 124 2.95 -5.24 22.13
N GLU A 125 3.11 -6.11 23.11
CA GLU A 125 4.09 -7.20 23.14
C GLU A 125 3.81 -8.24 22.05
N ASP A 126 2.54 -8.55 21.79
CA ASP A 126 2.15 -9.44 20.70
C ASP A 126 2.55 -8.87 19.33
N LEU A 127 2.32 -7.55 19.13
CA LEU A 127 2.74 -6.86 17.90
C LEU A 127 4.27 -6.88 17.73
N VAL A 128 5.02 -6.61 18.80
CA VAL A 128 6.48 -6.65 18.77
C VAL A 128 6.96 -8.05 18.36
N THR A 129 6.35 -9.08 18.94
CA THR A 129 6.70 -10.48 18.60
C THR A 129 6.40 -10.82 17.15
N GLU A 130 5.24 -10.42 16.65
CA GLU A 130 4.86 -10.65 15.26
C GLU A 130 5.73 -9.87 14.26
N TRP A 131 6.15 -8.66 14.63
CA TRP A 131 6.90 -7.79 13.74
C TRP A 131 8.40 -8.00 13.78
N THR A 132 8.92 -8.71 14.78
CA THR A 132 10.36 -9.01 14.91
C THR A 132 10.96 -9.57 13.62
N PRO A 133 10.39 -10.59 12.94
CA PRO A 133 10.95 -11.10 11.69
C PRO A 133 10.99 -10.06 10.57
N ALA A 134 9.98 -9.19 10.50
CA ALA A 134 9.93 -8.12 9.51
C ALA A 134 10.97 -7.03 9.83
N ALA A 135 11.13 -6.68 11.10
CA ALA A 135 12.14 -5.72 11.56
C ALA A 135 13.57 -6.23 11.30
N GLU A 136 13.84 -7.51 11.57
CA GLU A 136 15.12 -8.14 11.23
C GLU A 136 15.41 -8.04 9.72
N LYS A 137 14.42 -8.36 8.90
CA LYS A 137 14.56 -8.29 7.44
C LYS A 137 14.83 -6.87 6.94
N ARG A 138 14.15 -5.86 7.51
CA ARG A 138 14.36 -4.45 7.18
C ARG A 138 15.73 -3.96 7.63
N ALA A 139 16.15 -4.27 8.86
CA ALA A 139 17.47 -3.91 9.37
C ALA A 139 18.59 -4.57 8.56
N LYS A 140 18.46 -5.86 8.21
CA LYS A 140 19.40 -6.53 7.29
C LYS A 140 19.50 -5.83 5.96
N LEU A 141 18.36 -5.54 5.33
CA LEU A 141 18.30 -4.86 4.03
C LEU A 141 19.00 -3.50 4.09
N GLN A 142 18.77 -2.72 5.15
CA GLN A 142 19.39 -1.42 5.31
C GLN A 142 20.92 -1.51 5.34
N LEU A 143 21.48 -2.48 6.09
CA LEU A 143 22.93 -2.68 6.15
C LEU A 143 23.50 -3.15 4.81
N ILE A 144 22.82 -4.08 4.14
CA ILE A 144 23.23 -4.58 2.82
C ILE A 144 23.24 -3.46 1.79
N LEU A 145 22.17 -2.67 1.73
CA LEU A 145 22.06 -1.55 0.78
C LEU A 145 23.11 -0.47 1.05
N ASN A 146 23.39 -0.16 2.31
CA ASN A 146 24.46 0.77 2.68
C ASN A 146 25.82 0.26 2.21
N GLU A 147 26.12 -1.01 2.38
CA GLU A 147 27.37 -1.60 1.93
C GLU A 147 27.49 -1.62 0.40
N ILE A 148 26.40 -1.95 -0.30
CA ILE A 148 26.35 -1.88 -1.77
C ILE A 148 26.59 -0.42 -2.24
N ALA A 149 25.88 0.54 -1.66
CA ALA A 149 26.01 1.94 -2.02
C ALA A 149 27.44 2.44 -1.83
N ASN A 150 28.10 2.03 -0.74
CA ASN A 150 29.50 2.40 -0.47
C ASN A 150 30.47 1.73 -1.46
N LYS A 151 30.27 0.46 -1.79
CA LYS A 151 31.16 -0.27 -2.71
C LYS A 151 31.04 0.18 -4.16
N GLU A 152 29.81 0.50 -4.56
CA GLU A 152 29.50 0.91 -5.94
C GLU A 152 29.56 2.44 -6.15
N ASP A 153 30.01 3.20 -5.13
CA ASP A 153 30.07 4.67 -5.16
C ASP A 153 28.74 5.32 -5.61
N ILE A 154 27.60 4.74 -5.16
CA ILE A 154 26.29 5.25 -5.51
C ILE A 154 26.06 6.57 -4.75
N THR A 155 26.06 7.65 -5.49
CA THR A 155 25.79 8.99 -4.96
C THR A 155 24.46 9.54 -5.48
N PRO A 156 23.77 10.39 -4.70
CA PRO A 156 22.55 11.04 -5.17
C PRO A 156 22.81 11.89 -6.43
N ASP A 157 21.88 11.84 -7.37
CA ASP A 157 21.86 12.75 -8.51
C ASP A 157 21.61 14.19 -8.01
N LYS A 158 22.55 15.10 -8.29
CA LYS A 158 22.49 16.47 -7.81
C LYS A 158 21.31 17.26 -8.35
N ASP A 159 20.96 17.05 -9.62
CA ASP A 159 19.87 17.77 -10.27
C ASP A 159 18.51 17.31 -9.71
N GLN A 160 18.36 16.01 -9.44
CA GLN A 160 17.18 15.47 -8.76
C GLN A 160 17.09 15.97 -7.31
N LEU A 161 18.19 16.02 -6.60
CA LEU A 161 18.23 16.53 -5.23
C LEU A 161 17.83 18.02 -5.17
N GLU A 162 18.37 18.86 -6.05
CA GLU A 162 18.02 20.29 -6.14
C GLU A 162 16.55 20.48 -6.50
N THR A 163 16.02 19.66 -7.41
CA THR A 163 14.59 19.68 -7.78
C THR A 163 13.71 19.34 -6.58
N GLN A 164 14.03 18.28 -5.85
CA GLN A 164 13.25 17.87 -4.67
C GLN A 164 13.32 18.90 -3.54
N VAL A 165 14.50 19.46 -3.29
CA VAL A 165 14.67 20.55 -2.30
C VAL A 165 13.85 21.77 -2.72
N GLY A 166 13.87 22.14 -4.00
CA GLY A 166 13.05 23.23 -4.55
C GLY A 166 11.55 23.01 -4.32
N GLN A 167 11.03 21.81 -4.61
CA GLN A 167 9.63 21.44 -4.37
C GLN A 167 9.25 21.52 -2.89
N LEU A 168 10.12 21.02 -1.99
CA LEU A 168 9.90 21.11 -0.55
C LEU A 168 9.85 22.57 -0.09
N LEU A 169 10.76 23.42 -0.55
CA LEU A 169 10.78 24.84 -0.19
C LEU A 169 9.55 25.59 -0.69
N GLU A 170 8.97 25.20 -1.83
CA GLU A 170 7.72 25.76 -2.32
C GLU A 170 6.50 25.34 -1.48
N GLN A 171 6.51 24.13 -0.96
CA GLN A 171 5.43 23.61 -0.12
C GLN A 171 5.37 24.25 1.27
N TYR A 172 6.49 24.82 1.75
CA TYR A 172 6.60 25.48 3.06
C TYR A 172 6.61 27.02 2.98
N LYS A 173 6.33 27.61 1.81
CA LYS A 173 6.09 29.05 1.64
C LYS A 173 4.62 29.40 1.85
#